data_f46caa063641e971dce03c6b742a7e29
#
_entry.id   f46caa063641e971dce03c6b742a7e29
#
_cell.length_a   1.000
_cell.length_b   1.000
_cell.length_c   1.000
_cell.angle_alpha   90.00
_cell.angle_beta   90.00
_cell.angle_gamma   90.00
#
_symmetry.space_group_name_H-M   'P 1'
#
loop_
_entity.id
_entity.type
_entity.pdbx_description
1 polymer ?
#
loop_
_entity_poly.entity_id
_entity_poly.type
_entity_poly.pdbx_seq_one_letter_code
_entity_poly.pdbx_strand_id
1 'polypeptide(L)'
;MFARKFIIIASVLFIALSAPIYARKAALSESEIADLTFMREEEKLAHDVYVELYEYYKGGGTELIIFANIATSEQRHMDAMLGLLETYGIDDPAYPLPGVFANKTLQELYGNLVSDSEDNVPILNEPTSGGKVGVEEAMYIGAWIEERDMLDIMHAISNTNRADIAGVYTNLLCGSRSHLRAFVKQLGPDDYDPQILYSSDDVGSEVQPEETLEYWLGDESDEVCM
;
A
#
# COMPACT_ATOMS: atom_id res chain seq x y z
N MET A 1 -41.58 83.85 4.28
CA MET A 1 -41.91 82.50 4.76
C MET A 1 -41.00 81.55 3.98
N PHE A 2 -39.83 81.18 4.56
CA PHE A 2 -38.81 80.35 3.87
C PHE A 2 -38.87 78.94 4.44
N ALA A 3 -39.25 77.96 3.58
CA ALA A 3 -39.26 76.56 3.91
C ALA A 3 -37.85 75.97 3.75
N ARG A 4 -37.24 75.54 4.83
CA ARG A 4 -35.98 74.78 4.86
C ARG A 4 -36.26 73.32 4.53
N LYS A 5 -35.72 72.83 3.38
CA LYS A 5 -35.69 71.43 3.04
C LYS A 5 -34.54 70.75 3.79
N PHE A 6 -34.82 69.77 4.65
CA PHE A 6 -33.86 68.90 5.26
C PHE A 6 -33.55 67.74 4.28
N ILE A 7 -32.31 67.63 3.88
CA ILE A 7 -31.83 66.44 3.12
C ILE A 7 -31.28 65.45 4.15
N ILE A 8 -31.93 64.32 4.27
CA ILE A 8 -31.44 63.20 5.07
C ILE A 8 -30.54 62.35 4.20
N ILE A 9 -29.22 62.36 4.46
CA ILE A 9 -28.25 61.48 3.83
C ILE A 9 -28.24 60.17 4.59
N ALA A 10 -28.84 59.15 4.04
CA ALA A 10 -28.75 57.78 4.58
C ALA A 10 -27.40 57.17 4.20
N SER A 11 -26.49 57.06 5.16
CA SER A 11 -25.22 56.34 4.97
C SER A 11 -25.49 54.86 5.05
N VAL A 12 -25.40 54.19 3.88
CA VAL A 12 -25.44 52.72 3.82
C VAL A 12 -24.06 52.20 4.18
N LEU A 13 -23.93 51.62 5.36
CA LEU A 13 -22.75 50.95 5.84
C LEU A 13 -22.65 49.56 5.13
N PHE A 14 -21.79 49.43 4.16
CA PHE A 14 -21.47 48.12 3.55
C PHE A 14 -20.56 47.35 4.52
N ILE A 15 -21.11 46.43 5.29
CA ILE A 15 -20.34 45.41 6.01
C ILE A 15 -19.94 44.37 5.02
N ALA A 16 -18.70 44.42 4.51
CA ALA A 16 -18.10 43.33 3.77
C ALA A 16 -17.90 42.14 4.73
N LEU A 17 -18.79 41.16 4.66
CA LEU A 17 -18.60 39.88 5.32
C LEU A 17 -17.45 39.16 4.59
N SER A 18 -16.22 39.29 5.12
CA SER A 18 -15.10 38.47 4.68
C SER A 18 -15.36 37.03 5.18
N ALA A 19 -15.95 36.19 4.32
CA ALA A 19 -15.97 34.77 4.55
C ALA A 19 -14.50 34.29 4.66
N PRO A 20 -14.15 33.44 5.64
CA PRO A 20 -12.83 32.86 5.70
C PRO A 20 -12.58 32.12 4.38
N ILE A 21 -11.56 32.53 3.65
CA ILE A 21 -11.05 31.78 2.50
C ILE A 21 -10.38 30.53 3.09
N TYR A 22 -11.16 29.49 3.32
CA TYR A 22 -10.57 28.17 3.44
C TYR A 22 -9.88 27.90 2.11
N ALA A 23 -8.56 27.87 2.12
CA ALA A 23 -7.79 27.44 0.98
C ALA A 23 -8.30 26.05 0.59
N ARG A 24 -9.09 25.97 -0.48
CA ARG A 24 -9.61 24.71 -0.99
C ARG A 24 -8.37 23.90 -1.40
N LYS A 25 -8.11 22.78 -0.69
CA LYS A 25 -7.04 21.87 -1.05
C LYS A 25 -7.19 21.59 -2.55
N ALA A 26 -6.13 21.74 -3.33
CA ALA A 26 -6.21 21.52 -4.79
C ALA A 26 -6.78 20.11 -5.04
N ALA A 27 -7.61 19.96 -6.08
CA ALA A 27 -8.17 18.65 -6.41
C ALA A 27 -7.02 17.66 -6.71
N LEU A 28 -7.21 16.39 -6.36
CA LEU A 28 -6.32 15.32 -6.77
C LEU A 28 -6.35 15.14 -8.28
N SER A 29 -5.23 14.69 -8.85
CA SER A 29 -5.19 14.18 -10.22
C SER A 29 -5.89 12.82 -10.31
N GLU A 30 -6.22 12.38 -11.53
CA GLU A 30 -6.80 11.06 -11.74
C GLU A 30 -5.82 9.95 -11.33
N SER A 31 -4.52 10.13 -11.55
CA SER A 31 -3.48 9.19 -11.10
C SER A 31 -3.41 9.13 -9.58
N GLU A 32 -3.40 10.25 -8.86
CA GLU A 32 -3.41 10.25 -7.39
C GLU A 32 -4.63 9.53 -6.82
N ILE A 33 -5.82 9.69 -7.43
CA ILE A 33 -7.03 8.97 -6.99
C ILE A 33 -6.90 7.47 -7.27
N ALA A 34 -6.40 7.10 -8.45
CA ALA A 34 -6.19 5.70 -8.81
C ALA A 34 -5.18 5.02 -7.88
N ASP A 35 -4.06 5.66 -7.61
CA ASP A 35 -3.01 5.13 -6.72
C ASP A 35 -3.53 4.98 -5.28
N LEU A 36 -4.25 5.99 -4.74
CA LEU A 36 -4.82 5.91 -3.40
C LEU A 36 -5.83 4.76 -3.25
N THR A 37 -6.69 4.55 -4.26
CA THR A 37 -7.68 3.47 -4.23
C THR A 37 -7.04 2.11 -4.44
N PHE A 38 -6.03 2.00 -5.30
CA PHE A 38 -5.29 0.77 -5.53
C PHE A 38 -4.51 0.36 -4.29
N MET A 39 -3.67 1.22 -3.75
CA MET A 39 -2.86 0.95 -2.55
C MET A 39 -3.72 0.53 -1.35
N ARG A 40 -4.91 1.14 -1.17
CA ARG A 40 -5.85 0.74 -0.11
C ARG A 40 -6.25 -0.73 -0.19
N GLU A 41 -6.47 -1.26 -1.39
CA GLU A 41 -6.83 -2.66 -1.60
C GLU A 41 -5.59 -3.57 -1.66
N GLU A 42 -4.42 -3.07 -2.08
CA GLU A 42 -3.17 -3.81 -2.08
C GLU A 42 -2.70 -4.13 -0.66
N GLU A 43 -2.71 -3.14 0.24
CA GLU A 43 -2.45 -3.36 1.67
C GLU A 43 -3.43 -4.38 2.28
N LYS A 44 -4.70 -4.33 1.85
CA LYS A 44 -5.69 -5.33 2.24
C LYS A 44 -5.34 -6.72 1.69
N LEU A 45 -4.82 -6.81 0.46
CA LEU A 45 -4.42 -8.08 -0.12
C LEU A 45 -3.30 -8.71 0.71
N ALA A 46 -2.25 -7.95 1.02
CA ALA A 46 -1.15 -8.41 1.86
C ALA A 46 -1.65 -8.88 3.23
N HIS A 47 -2.48 -8.06 3.89
CA HIS A 47 -3.11 -8.42 5.16
C HIS A 47 -3.87 -9.74 5.08
N ASP A 48 -4.78 -9.88 4.12
CA ASP A 48 -5.68 -11.03 4.03
C ASP A 48 -4.92 -12.32 3.67
N VAL A 49 -3.90 -12.24 2.80
CA VAL A 49 -3.02 -13.38 2.48
C VAL A 49 -2.25 -13.83 3.73
N TYR A 50 -1.69 -12.89 4.50
CA TYR A 50 -0.92 -13.25 5.69
C TYR A 50 -1.80 -13.84 6.80
N VAL A 51 -3.03 -13.35 6.95
CA VAL A 51 -4.01 -13.97 7.87
C VAL A 51 -4.34 -15.38 7.43
N GLU A 52 -4.58 -15.61 6.14
CA GLU A 52 -4.91 -16.94 5.60
C GLU A 52 -3.74 -17.91 5.79
N LEU A 53 -2.51 -17.51 5.45
CA LEU A 53 -1.32 -18.34 5.65
C LEU A 53 -1.10 -18.65 7.13
N TYR A 54 -1.27 -17.69 8.02
CA TYR A 54 -1.15 -17.92 9.46
C TYR A 54 -2.15 -18.98 9.96
N GLU A 55 -3.43 -18.82 9.63
CA GLU A 55 -4.49 -19.75 10.07
C GLU A 55 -4.32 -21.15 9.43
N TYR A 56 -3.89 -21.22 8.17
CA TYR A 56 -3.60 -22.48 7.48
C TYR A 56 -2.53 -23.29 8.20
N TYR A 57 -1.37 -22.68 8.50
CA TYR A 57 -0.27 -23.38 9.16
C TYR A 57 -0.59 -23.71 10.62
N LYS A 58 -1.23 -22.81 11.33
CA LYS A 58 -1.70 -23.01 12.70
C LYS A 58 -2.70 -24.17 12.78
N GLY A 59 -3.62 -24.28 11.84
CA GLY A 59 -4.53 -25.41 11.70
C GLY A 59 -3.81 -26.75 11.49
N GLY A 60 -2.67 -26.71 10.79
CA GLY A 60 -1.76 -27.84 10.59
C GLY A 60 -0.82 -28.15 11.75
N GLY A 61 -0.86 -27.37 12.84
CA GLY A 61 -0.02 -27.54 14.03
C GLY A 61 1.34 -26.85 13.96
N THR A 62 1.57 -25.99 12.96
CA THR A 62 2.79 -25.18 12.82
C THR A 62 2.42 -23.72 12.95
N GLU A 63 2.92 -23.04 13.99
CA GLU A 63 2.59 -21.64 14.24
C GLU A 63 3.66 -20.73 13.62
N LEU A 64 3.38 -20.17 12.44
CA LEU A 64 4.24 -19.21 11.75
C LEU A 64 3.88 -17.79 12.16
N ILE A 65 4.32 -17.38 13.35
CA ILE A 65 3.97 -16.09 13.98
C ILE A 65 4.38 -14.86 13.13
N ILE A 66 5.33 -15.02 12.21
CA ILE A 66 5.75 -13.97 11.30
C ILE A 66 4.57 -13.40 10.51
N PHE A 67 3.70 -14.27 9.98
CA PHE A 67 2.52 -13.84 9.23
C PHE A 67 1.52 -13.05 10.08
N ALA A 68 1.25 -13.50 11.32
CA ALA A 68 0.37 -12.76 12.22
C ALA A 68 0.92 -11.37 12.59
N ASN A 69 2.25 -11.28 12.79
CA ASN A 69 2.90 -10.01 13.11
C ASN A 69 2.85 -9.05 11.93
N ILE A 70 3.14 -9.53 10.72
CA ILE A 70 3.12 -8.71 9.50
C ILE A 70 1.67 -8.32 9.17
N ALA A 71 0.70 -9.23 9.22
CA ALA A 71 -0.72 -8.91 9.05
C ALA A 71 -1.18 -7.77 9.98
N THR A 72 -0.71 -7.76 11.25
CA THR A 72 -0.99 -6.66 12.18
C THR A 72 -0.36 -5.34 11.73
N SER A 73 0.76 -5.38 11.03
CA SER A 73 1.39 -4.19 10.42
C SER A 73 0.60 -3.71 9.21
N GLU A 74 0.19 -4.63 8.32
CA GLU A 74 -0.63 -4.30 7.15
C GLU A 74 -1.98 -3.68 7.54
N GLN A 75 -2.56 -4.08 8.66
CA GLN A 75 -3.75 -3.39 9.16
C GLN A 75 -3.48 -1.91 9.44
N ARG A 76 -2.29 -1.54 9.94
CA ARG A 76 -1.93 -0.13 10.15
C ARG A 76 -1.71 0.62 8.83
N HIS A 77 -1.14 -0.05 7.83
CA HIS A 77 -1.02 0.46 6.47
C HIS A 77 -2.40 0.72 5.87
N MET A 78 -3.30 -0.25 5.95
CA MET A 78 -4.70 -0.09 5.54
C MET A 78 -5.36 1.10 6.22
N ASP A 79 -5.18 1.27 7.54
CA ASP A 79 -5.76 2.37 8.31
C ASP A 79 -5.17 3.73 7.87
N ALA A 80 -3.87 3.79 7.55
CA ALA A 80 -3.22 4.99 7.04
C ALA A 80 -3.77 5.38 5.66
N MET A 81 -3.97 4.40 4.76
CA MET A 81 -4.57 4.63 3.45
C MET A 81 -6.02 5.07 3.56
N LEU A 82 -6.82 4.47 4.45
CA LEU A 82 -8.18 4.89 4.72
C LEU A 82 -8.21 6.35 5.19
N GLY A 83 -7.30 6.75 6.08
CA GLY A 83 -7.17 8.15 6.54
C GLY A 83 -6.90 9.14 5.40
N LEU A 84 -6.13 8.75 4.38
CA LEU A 84 -5.95 9.57 3.17
C LEU A 84 -7.24 9.64 2.34
N LEU A 85 -7.92 8.52 2.09
CA LEU A 85 -9.18 8.49 1.36
C LEU A 85 -10.22 9.41 2.02
N GLU A 86 -10.39 9.32 3.34
CA GLU A 86 -11.26 10.19 4.12
C GLU A 86 -10.86 11.67 4.01
N THR A 87 -9.56 11.97 4.10
CA THR A 87 -9.02 13.34 4.01
C THR A 87 -9.35 14.00 2.67
N TYR A 88 -9.39 13.19 1.61
CA TYR A 88 -9.67 13.67 0.25
C TYR A 88 -11.12 13.46 -0.20
N GLY A 89 -11.96 12.82 0.64
CA GLY A 89 -13.36 12.56 0.33
C GLY A 89 -13.56 11.53 -0.77
N ILE A 90 -12.68 10.54 -0.82
CA ILE A 90 -12.75 9.39 -1.72
C ILE A 90 -13.43 8.23 -0.96
N ASP A 91 -14.38 7.57 -1.61
CA ASP A 91 -15.03 6.39 -1.04
C ASP A 91 -14.02 5.24 -0.88
N ASP A 92 -14.07 4.52 0.25
CA ASP A 92 -13.23 3.35 0.48
C ASP A 92 -13.61 2.23 -0.49
N PRO A 93 -12.71 1.78 -1.39
CA PRO A 93 -12.99 0.68 -2.31
C PRO A 93 -13.00 -0.68 -1.62
N ALA A 94 -12.35 -0.81 -0.45
CA ALA A 94 -12.13 -2.08 0.19
C ALA A 94 -13.43 -2.66 0.80
N TYR A 95 -13.75 -3.88 0.43
CA TYR A 95 -14.83 -4.62 1.07
C TYR A 95 -14.41 -5.11 2.46
N PRO A 96 -15.34 -5.18 3.44
CA PRO A 96 -15.03 -5.64 4.80
C PRO A 96 -14.81 -7.16 4.91
N LEU A 97 -15.08 -7.92 3.85
CA LEU A 97 -14.91 -9.36 3.82
C LEU A 97 -13.48 -9.72 3.43
N PRO A 98 -12.81 -10.61 4.17
CA PRO A 98 -11.50 -11.13 3.77
C PRO A 98 -11.54 -11.77 2.38
N GLY A 99 -10.48 -11.56 1.59
CA GLY A 99 -10.32 -12.14 0.27
C GLY A 99 -11.27 -11.59 -0.81
N VAL A 100 -12.00 -10.49 -0.53
CA VAL A 100 -12.91 -9.86 -1.50
C VAL A 100 -12.41 -8.47 -1.84
N PHE A 101 -12.19 -8.23 -3.14
CA PHE A 101 -11.60 -6.99 -3.67
C PHE A 101 -12.48 -6.40 -4.77
N ALA A 102 -12.58 -5.06 -4.83
CA ALA A 102 -13.22 -4.36 -5.94
C ALA A 102 -12.31 -4.37 -7.18
N ASN A 103 -11.00 -4.27 -6.98
CA ASN A 103 -10.01 -4.40 -8.05
C ASN A 103 -9.91 -5.87 -8.51
N LYS A 104 -10.20 -6.09 -9.79
CA LYS A 104 -10.23 -7.46 -10.36
C LYS A 104 -8.86 -8.12 -10.41
N THR A 105 -7.82 -7.34 -10.67
CA THR A 105 -6.44 -7.86 -10.71
C THR A 105 -6.03 -8.34 -9.32
N LEU A 106 -6.33 -7.57 -8.27
CA LEU A 106 -6.06 -7.98 -6.89
C LEU A 106 -6.93 -9.16 -6.46
N GLN A 107 -8.19 -9.23 -6.95
CA GLN A 107 -9.05 -10.40 -6.70
C GLN A 107 -8.48 -11.68 -7.32
N GLU A 108 -8.02 -11.60 -8.57
CA GLU A 108 -7.38 -12.72 -9.25
C GLU A 108 -6.06 -13.10 -8.56
N LEU A 109 -5.26 -12.11 -8.19
CA LEU A 109 -4.00 -12.32 -7.49
C LEU A 109 -4.21 -13.02 -6.14
N TYR A 110 -5.16 -12.53 -5.33
CA TYR A 110 -5.49 -13.19 -4.07
C TYR A 110 -5.88 -14.66 -4.28
N GLY A 111 -6.76 -14.93 -5.27
CA GLY A 111 -7.15 -16.30 -5.61
C GLY A 111 -5.95 -17.19 -5.97
N ASN A 112 -4.98 -16.64 -6.71
CA ASN A 112 -3.77 -17.38 -7.10
C ASN A 112 -2.82 -17.64 -5.93
N LEU A 113 -2.75 -16.73 -4.96
CA LEU A 113 -1.83 -16.84 -3.82
C LEU A 113 -2.33 -17.78 -2.72
N VAL A 114 -3.67 -17.88 -2.52
CA VAL A 114 -4.26 -18.63 -1.40
C VAL A 114 -5.07 -19.86 -1.82
N SER A 115 -5.19 -20.12 -3.12
CA SER A 115 -6.04 -21.21 -3.62
C SER A 115 -5.38 -22.57 -3.44
N ASP A 116 -6.13 -23.50 -2.84
CA ASP A 116 -5.80 -24.93 -2.74
C ASP A 116 -6.01 -25.72 -4.05
N SER A 117 -6.39 -25.05 -5.16
CA SER A 117 -6.74 -25.76 -6.38
C SER A 117 -5.48 -26.30 -7.08
N GLU A 118 -5.54 -27.58 -7.46
CA GLU A 118 -4.48 -28.27 -8.25
C GLU A 118 -4.15 -27.55 -9.56
N ASP A 119 -5.02 -26.62 -10.01
CA ASP A 119 -4.86 -25.83 -11.23
C ASP A 119 -4.25 -24.43 -10.99
N ASN A 120 -4.21 -23.93 -9.77
CA ASN A 120 -3.58 -22.66 -9.40
C ASN A 120 -2.27 -22.96 -8.68
N VAL A 121 -1.24 -23.17 -9.47
CA VAL A 121 0.14 -23.19 -8.96
C VAL A 121 0.44 -21.78 -8.46
N PRO A 122 0.86 -21.60 -7.19
CA PRO A 122 1.41 -20.33 -6.74
C PRO A 122 2.44 -19.86 -7.77
N ILE A 123 2.53 -18.57 -8.02
CA ILE A 123 3.42 -17.97 -9.02
C ILE A 123 4.88 -18.44 -8.90
N LEU A 124 5.23 -19.02 -7.77
CA LEU A 124 6.52 -19.66 -7.49
C LEU A 124 6.49 -21.10 -7.99
N ASN A 125 7.12 -21.30 -9.14
CA ASN A 125 7.27 -22.53 -9.91
C ASN A 125 7.45 -23.80 -9.09
N GLU A 126 6.61 -24.80 -9.38
CA GLU A 126 6.61 -26.22 -9.00
C GLU A 126 5.93 -26.58 -7.69
N PRO A 127 4.85 -27.39 -7.73
CA PRO A 127 4.29 -27.98 -6.53
C PRO A 127 5.25 -29.00 -5.97
N THR A 128 5.79 -28.75 -4.80
CA THR A 128 6.39 -29.83 -4.01
C THR A 128 5.32 -30.87 -3.70
N SER A 129 5.62 -32.11 -3.96
CA SER A 129 4.73 -33.28 -3.96
C SER A 129 3.77 -33.29 -2.76
N GLY A 130 2.50 -32.97 -3.01
CA GLY A 130 1.47 -33.16 -2.01
C GLY A 130 0.36 -32.12 -1.91
N GLY A 131 0.30 -31.11 -2.80
CA GLY A 131 -0.82 -30.16 -2.86
C GLY A 131 -0.91 -29.20 -1.66
N LYS A 132 0.15 -29.04 -0.89
CA LYS A 132 0.26 -28.09 0.22
C LYS A 132 1.46 -27.19 -0.01
N VAL A 133 1.25 -25.90 0.11
CA VAL A 133 2.34 -24.91 0.12
C VAL A 133 3.27 -25.24 1.29
N GLY A 134 4.55 -25.47 1.04
CA GLY A 134 5.56 -25.67 2.08
C GLY A 134 5.82 -24.38 2.86
N VAL A 135 6.45 -24.51 4.02
CA VAL A 135 6.82 -23.32 4.84
C VAL A 135 7.71 -22.36 4.06
N GLU A 136 8.65 -22.91 3.30
CA GLU A 136 9.57 -22.15 2.48
C GLU A 136 8.84 -21.39 1.37
N GLU A 137 7.96 -22.05 0.63
CA GLU A 137 7.13 -21.40 -0.39
C GLU A 137 6.24 -20.31 0.19
N ALA A 138 5.70 -20.50 1.39
CA ALA A 138 4.94 -19.45 2.06
C ALA A 138 5.78 -18.22 2.39
N MET A 139 7.05 -18.40 2.78
CA MET A 139 7.97 -17.29 2.98
C MET A 139 8.29 -16.58 1.66
N TYR A 140 8.45 -17.31 0.54
CA TYR A 140 8.61 -16.72 -0.78
C TYR A 140 7.37 -15.94 -1.22
N ILE A 141 6.15 -16.44 -0.95
CA ILE A 141 4.91 -15.69 -1.21
C ILE A 141 4.93 -14.37 -0.45
N GLY A 142 5.31 -14.41 0.84
CA GLY A 142 5.42 -13.19 1.63
C GLY A 142 6.43 -12.21 1.06
N ALA A 143 7.64 -12.69 0.76
CA ALA A 143 8.68 -11.85 0.17
C ALA A 143 8.26 -11.24 -1.16
N TRP A 144 7.63 -12.01 -2.04
CA TRP A 144 7.12 -11.56 -3.33
C TRP A 144 6.05 -10.46 -3.19
N ILE A 145 5.13 -10.59 -2.22
CA ILE A 145 4.12 -9.57 -1.94
C ILE A 145 4.81 -8.26 -1.55
N GLU A 146 5.80 -8.30 -0.67
CA GLU A 146 6.51 -7.10 -0.23
C GLU A 146 7.31 -6.44 -1.37
N GLU A 147 7.96 -7.24 -2.23
CA GLU A 147 8.63 -6.69 -3.41
C GLU A 147 7.65 -5.97 -4.33
N ARG A 148 6.47 -6.57 -4.55
CA ARG A 148 5.42 -6.00 -5.38
C ARG A 148 4.91 -4.68 -4.79
N ASP A 149 4.54 -4.70 -3.51
CA ASP A 149 4.05 -3.55 -2.78
C ASP A 149 5.04 -2.38 -2.82
N MET A 150 6.34 -2.65 -2.60
CA MET A 150 7.37 -1.61 -2.71
C MET A 150 7.43 -0.95 -4.09
N LEU A 151 7.30 -1.73 -5.19
CA LEU A 151 7.29 -1.17 -6.54
C LEU A 151 6.08 -0.26 -6.76
N ASP A 152 4.89 -0.73 -6.37
CA ASP A 152 3.64 0.00 -6.56
C ASP A 152 3.62 1.27 -5.68
N ILE A 153 4.13 1.22 -4.44
CA ILE A 153 4.34 2.40 -3.58
C ILE A 153 5.31 3.41 -4.22
N MET A 154 6.45 2.95 -4.74
CA MET A 154 7.43 3.85 -5.38
C MET A 154 6.84 4.52 -6.62
N HIS A 155 6.06 3.80 -7.42
CA HIS A 155 5.32 4.36 -8.52
C HIS A 155 4.33 5.42 -8.03
N ALA A 156 3.55 5.14 -6.99
CA ALA A 156 2.60 6.08 -6.40
C ALA A 156 3.28 7.34 -5.82
N ILE A 157 4.46 7.20 -5.20
CA ILE A 157 5.29 8.34 -4.76
C ILE A 157 5.67 9.22 -5.96
N SER A 158 6.05 8.63 -7.10
CA SER A 158 6.45 9.38 -8.28
C SER A 158 5.30 10.17 -8.93
N ASN A 159 4.06 9.75 -8.70
CA ASN A 159 2.85 10.35 -9.26
C ASN A 159 2.29 11.51 -8.44
N THR A 160 2.82 11.77 -7.23
CA THR A 160 2.31 12.84 -6.37
C THR A 160 3.38 13.86 -6.00
N ASN A 161 2.96 15.12 -5.91
CA ASN A 161 3.76 16.20 -5.32
C ASN A 161 3.19 16.65 -3.95
N ARG A 162 2.30 15.87 -3.36
CA ARG A 162 1.64 16.21 -2.09
C ARG A 162 2.41 15.59 -0.93
N ALA A 163 2.94 16.44 -0.09
CA ALA A 163 3.78 16.00 1.04
C ALA A 163 3.05 15.07 2.03
N ASP A 164 1.74 15.24 2.21
CA ASP A 164 0.93 14.39 3.07
C ASP A 164 0.73 12.99 2.47
N ILE A 165 0.48 12.87 1.17
CA ILE A 165 0.37 11.58 0.47
C ILE A 165 1.75 10.92 0.40
N ALA A 166 2.76 11.62 -0.10
CA ALA A 166 4.12 11.10 -0.20
C ALA A 166 4.67 10.65 1.18
N GLY A 167 4.34 11.37 2.25
CA GLY A 167 4.75 10.99 3.60
C GLY A 167 4.12 9.69 4.09
N VAL A 168 2.84 9.43 3.75
CA VAL A 168 2.21 8.14 4.06
C VAL A 168 2.85 7.03 3.24
N TYR A 169 2.97 7.18 1.92
CA TYR A 169 3.62 6.19 1.05
C TYR A 169 5.06 5.88 1.48
N THR A 170 5.83 6.88 1.89
CA THR A 170 7.18 6.65 2.42
C THR A 170 7.15 5.77 3.67
N ASN A 171 6.20 5.98 4.58
CA ASN A 171 6.06 5.14 5.76
C ASN A 171 5.64 3.70 5.42
N LEU A 172 4.75 3.52 4.43
CA LEU A 172 4.38 2.21 3.91
C LEU A 172 5.63 1.51 3.34
N LEU A 173 6.36 2.17 2.44
CA LEU A 173 7.61 1.65 1.84
C LEU A 173 8.61 1.16 2.90
N CYS A 174 8.78 1.91 3.97
CA CYS A 174 9.65 1.51 5.08
C CYS A 174 9.12 0.27 5.83
N GLY A 175 7.80 0.16 5.97
CA GLY A 175 7.13 -1.02 6.51
C GLY A 175 7.41 -2.26 5.66
N SER A 176 7.10 -2.20 4.36
CA SER A 176 7.28 -3.29 3.40
C SER A 176 8.73 -3.73 3.28
N ARG A 177 9.71 -2.81 3.30
CA ARG A 177 11.14 -3.15 3.42
C ARG A 177 11.45 -3.93 4.69
N SER A 178 10.85 -3.56 5.81
CA SER A 178 11.04 -4.28 7.08
C SER A 178 10.43 -5.67 7.04
N HIS A 179 9.29 -5.83 6.40
CA HIS A 179 8.62 -7.12 6.20
C HIS A 179 9.44 -8.01 5.27
N LEU A 180 9.93 -7.49 4.13
CA LEU A 180 10.80 -8.22 3.22
C LEU A 180 12.06 -8.73 3.95
N ARG A 181 12.73 -7.90 4.74
CA ARG A 181 13.87 -8.33 5.57
C ARG A 181 13.51 -9.49 6.49
N ALA A 182 12.32 -9.47 7.06
CA ALA A 182 11.87 -10.54 7.95
C ALA A 182 11.68 -11.86 7.20
N PHE A 183 11.13 -11.86 5.98
CA PHE A 183 10.99 -13.03 5.13
C PHE A 183 12.34 -13.54 4.63
N VAL A 184 13.19 -12.67 4.10
CA VAL A 184 14.55 -12.99 3.61
C VAL A 184 15.38 -13.61 4.73
N LYS A 185 15.24 -13.12 5.96
CA LYS A 185 15.91 -13.73 7.12
C LYS A 185 15.47 -15.16 7.41
N GLN A 186 14.21 -15.51 7.12
CA GLN A 186 13.71 -16.89 7.29
C GLN A 186 14.18 -17.81 6.16
N LEU A 187 14.25 -17.28 4.95
CA LEU A 187 14.71 -18.02 3.76
C LEU A 187 16.23 -18.23 3.73
N GLY A 188 16.99 -17.33 4.35
CA GLY A 188 18.44 -17.25 4.25
C GLY A 188 18.85 -16.18 3.22
N PRO A 189 19.56 -15.13 3.67
CA PRO A 189 19.90 -14.01 2.78
C PRO A 189 20.82 -14.41 1.61
N ASP A 190 21.61 -15.47 1.76
CA ASP A 190 22.49 -15.99 0.70
C ASP A 190 21.74 -16.88 -0.33
N ASP A 191 20.55 -17.35 0.03
CA ASP A 191 19.72 -18.25 -0.78
C ASP A 191 18.51 -17.53 -1.42
N TYR A 192 18.23 -16.30 -1.01
CA TYR A 192 17.09 -15.54 -1.51
C TYR A 192 17.43 -14.80 -2.80
N ASP A 193 16.63 -15.07 -3.82
CA ASP A 193 16.71 -14.42 -5.12
C ASP A 193 15.43 -13.58 -5.34
N PRO A 194 15.53 -12.24 -5.44
CA PRO A 194 14.36 -11.38 -5.67
C PRO A 194 13.61 -11.78 -6.94
N GLN A 195 12.30 -11.90 -6.85
CA GLN A 195 11.47 -12.46 -7.92
C GLN A 195 10.93 -11.39 -8.88
N ILE A 196 10.66 -10.17 -8.38
CA ILE A 196 10.04 -9.10 -9.17
C ILE A 196 11.09 -8.17 -9.78
N LEU A 197 12.20 -7.98 -9.11
CA LEU A 197 13.20 -6.97 -9.44
C LEU A 197 14.02 -7.28 -10.70
N TYR A 198 13.84 -8.45 -11.27
CA TYR A 198 14.46 -8.86 -12.54
C TYR A 198 13.67 -8.47 -13.79
N SER A 199 12.47 -7.91 -13.64
CA SER A 199 11.74 -7.37 -14.76
C SER A 199 12.36 -6.02 -15.17
N SER A 200 13.20 -6.04 -16.20
CA SER A 200 13.88 -4.86 -16.76
C SER A 200 12.94 -3.78 -17.29
N ASP A 201 11.64 -4.03 -17.26
CA ASP A 201 10.62 -3.14 -17.80
C ASP A 201 10.05 -2.19 -16.72
N ASP A 202 10.19 -2.53 -15.42
CA ASP A 202 9.61 -1.77 -14.31
C ASP A 202 10.62 -0.88 -13.57
N VAL A 203 11.89 -1.24 -13.55
CA VAL A 203 12.98 -0.43 -12.98
C VAL A 203 13.92 -0.09 -14.12
N GLY A 204 14.03 1.18 -14.44
CA GLY A 204 14.88 1.64 -15.54
C GLY A 204 16.23 0.91 -15.58
N SER A 205 16.72 0.62 -16.76
CA SER A 205 17.84 -0.26 -17.14
C SER A 205 19.21 -0.03 -16.45
N GLU A 206 19.26 0.61 -15.29
CA GLU A 206 20.48 1.03 -14.60
C GLU A 206 20.79 0.22 -13.33
N VAL A 207 19.86 -0.62 -12.82
CA VAL A 207 20.07 -1.38 -11.58
C VAL A 207 20.55 -2.78 -11.92
N GLN A 208 21.74 -3.15 -11.46
CA GLN A 208 22.31 -4.49 -11.66
C GLN A 208 21.66 -5.49 -10.69
N PRO A 209 21.48 -6.76 -11.11
CA PRO A 209 20.82 -7.76 -10.26
C PRO A 209 21.44 -7.96 -8.87
N GLU A 210 22.77 -7.91 -8.77
CA GLU A 210 23.50 -8.06 -7.53
C GLU A 210 23.36 -6.85 -6.57
N GLU A 211 23.02 -5.67 -7.09
CA GLU A 211 22.79 -4.45 -6.30
C GLU A 211 21.31 -4.36 -5.85
N THR A 212 20.45 -5.18 -6.45
CA THR A 212 19.01 -5.07 -6.32
C THR A 212 18.56 -5.44 -4.90
N LEU A 213 19.02 -6.56 -4.36
CA LEU A 213 18.60 -7.00 -3.03
C LEU A 213 19.06 -6.01 -1.95
N GLU A 214 20.32 -5.53 -2.01
CA GLU A 214 20.84 -4.54 -1.07
C GLU A 214 20.06 -3.22 -1.16
N TYR A 215 19.73 -2.77 -2.37
CA TYR A 215 18.91 -1.58 -2.59
C TYR A 215 17.50 -1.73 -1.99
N TRP A 216 16.87 -2.90 -2.16
CA TRP A 216 15.50 -3.13 -1.69
C TRP A 216 15.43 -3.41 -0.19
N LEU A 217 16.41 -4.10 0.36
CA LEU A 217 16.48 -4.28 1.80
C LEU A 217 16.83 -2.96 2.50
N GLY A 218 17.41 -1.99 1.80
CA GLY A 218 17.92 -0.74 2.35
C GLY A 218 19.07 -0.97 3.34
N ASP A 219 19.90 0.01 3.51
CA ASP A 219 20.87 0.06 4.60
C ASP A 219 20.14 0.40 5.91
N GLU A 220 20.63 -0.11 7.06
CA GLU A 220 20.13 0.27 8.40
C GLU A 220 20.32 1.79 8.67
N SER A 221 21.09 2.48 7.82
CA SER A 221 21.31 3.93 7.81
C SER A 221 20.41 4.70 6.83
N ASP A 222 19.44 4.05 6.20
CA ASP A 222 18.57 4.68 5.20
C ASP A 222 17.77 5.84 5.84
N GLU A 223 18.26 7.07 5.62
CA GLU A 223 17.70 8.30 6.22
C GLU A 223 16.20 8.48 5.92
N VAL A 224 15.69 7.78 4.91
CA VAL A 224 14.27 7.82 4.51
C VAL A 224 13.39 7.03 5.45
N CYS A 225 13.94 5.99 6.09
CA CYS A 225 13.20 5.07 6.97
C CYS A 225 13.54 5.21 8.47
N MET A 226 14.20 6.29 8.88
CA MET A 226 14.51 6.58 10.29
C MET A 226 13.47 7.53 10.95
#